data_4e12dc44f6885ab51260374806126768
#
_entry.id   4e12dc44f6885ab51260374806126768
#
_cell.length_a   1.000
_cell.length_b   1.000
_cell.length_c   1.000
_cell.angle_alpha   90.00
_cell.angle_beta   90.00
_cell.angle_gamma   90.00
#
_symmetry.space_group_name_H-M   'P 1'
#
loop_
_entity.id
_entity.type
_entity.pdbx_description
1 polymer ?
#
loop_
_entity_poly.entity_id
_entity_poly.type
_entity_poly.pdbx_seq_one_letter_code
_entity_poly.pdbx_strand_id
1 'polypeptide(L)'
;SEFRSICHQAIQNNEKHVPHEFDFSVTEEKLEYNKYYWAAAVLGIIVLFIVIYTIEITRRKQRVEQSLAANKKELEQRSIHTSDAIKQVEDDFFQSDYYTALRIRIAEGSNMTDEDWHEMEHQVNAISSGFTRKLRSLYDFSDVEYQVCLLIKLRIPHKDIAAITHRAPDSVSSIRSRLHKKILGPNGGAKEWDYFVLSL
;
A
#
# COMPACT_ATOMS: atom_id res chain seq x y z
N SER A 1 -66.18 -6.51 95.39
CA SER A 1 -66.42 -7.69 94.56
C SER A 1 -66.28 -7.37 93.03
N GLU A 2 -66.62 -6.17 92.62
CA GLU A 2 -66.61 -5.74 91.21
C GLU A 2 -65.22 -5.46 90.63
N PHE A 3 -64.32 -4.95 91.43
CA PHE A 3 -62.97 -4.54 91.00
C PHE A 3 -62.12 -5.75 90.54
N ARG A 4 -62.32 -6.95 91.12
CA ARG A 4 -61.66 -8.18 90.74
C ARG A 4 -62.13 -8.70 89.40
N SER A 5 -63.42 -8.50 89.09
CA SER A 5 -64.00 -8.91 87.81
C SER A 5 -63.45 -8.07 86.66
N ILE A 6 -63.30 -6.75 86.88
CA ILE A 6 -62.78 -5.83 85.84
C ILE A 6 -61.28 -6.07 85.60
N CYS A 7 -60.49 -6.36 86.62
CA CYS A 7 -59.07 -6.74 86.39
C CYS A 7 -58.91 -8.09 85.67
N HIS A 8 -59.72 -9.06 85.95
CA HIS A 8 -59.67 -10.34 85.22
C HIS A 8 -60.11 -10.20 83.76
N GLN A 9 -61.07 -9.34 83.45
CA GLN A 9 -61.46 -9.06 82.08
C GLN A 9 -60.39 -8.27 81.31
N ALA A 10 -59.70 -7.31 81.98
CA ALA A 10 -58.61 -6.58 81.37
C ALA A 10 -57.38 -7.44 81.07
N ILE A 11 -57.10 -8.41 81.96
CA ILE A 11 -56.02 -9.40 81.72
C ILE A 11 -56.38 -10.37 80.62
N GLN A 12 -57.60 -10.89 80.50
CA GLN A 12 -58.05 -11.75 79.45
C GLN A 12 -58.11 -11.05 78.05
N ASN A 13 -58.43 -9.76 78.02
CA ASN A 13 -58.44 -8.99 76.83
C ASN A 13 -57.02 -8.67 76.32
N ASN A 14 -56.06 -8.56 77.24
CA ASN A 14 -54.67 -8.31 76.89
C ASN A 14 -53.93 -9.57 76.41
N GLU A 15 -54.39 -10.78 76.82
CA GLU A 15 -53.85 -12.02 76.32
C GLU A 15 -54.33 -12.37 74.91
N LYS A 16 -55.36 -11.70 74.36
CA LYS A 16 -55.84 -11.88 73.02
C LYS A 16 -55.09 -11.04 71.94
N HIS A 17 -54.23 -10.13 72.41
CA HIS A 17 -53.31 -9.42 71.47
C HIS A 17 -51.91 -9.97 71.68
N VAL A 18 -51.70 -11.29 71.31
CA VAL A 18 -50.40 -11.79 70.96
C VAL A 18 -50.07 -11.16 69.59
N PRO A 19 -49.04 -10.33 69.51
CA PRO A 19 -48.59 -9.86 68.18
C PRO A 19 -48.31 -11.12 67.38
N HIS A 20 -48.89 -11.20 66.18
CA HIS A 20 -48.54 -12.19 65.21
C HIS A 20 -47.02 -12.22 65.18
N GLU A 21 -46.46 -13.37 65.60
CA GLU A 21 -45.04 -13.66 65.49
C GLU A 21 -44.69 -13.43 64.02
N PHE A 22 -43.98 -12.34 63.77
CA PHE A 22 -43.59 -11.92 62.41
C PHE A 22 -42.66 -13.04 61.92
N ASP A 23 -43.16 -13.85 61.01
CA ASP A 23 -42.44 -15.00 60.45
C ASP A 23 -41.25 -14.52 59.64
N PHE A 24 -40.11 -14.34 60.34
CA PHE A 24 -38.83 -13.89 59.76
C PHE A 24 -38.34 -14.87 58.70
N SER A 25 -38.76 -16.13 58.71
CA SER A 25 -38.34 -17.16 57.75
C SER A 25 -38.80 -16.85 56.33
N VAL A 26 -40.03 -16.36 56.16
CA VAL A 26 -40.61 -15.98 54.87
C VAL A 26 -39.96 -14.73 54.27
N THR A 27 -39.48 -13.86 55.11
CA THR A 27 -38.77 -12.62 54.66
C THR A 27 -37.35 -12.93 54.23
N GLU A 28 -36.63 -13.84 54.87
CA GLU A 28 -35.27 -14.25 54.46
C GLU A 28 -35.29 -14.99 53.14
N GLU A 29 -36.20 -15.94 52.93
CA GLU A 29 -36.31 -16.68 51.67
C GLU A 29 -36.67 -15.80 50.47
N LYS A 30 -37.53 -14.77 50.64
CA LYS A 30 -37.83 -13.77 49.63
C LYS A 30 -36.65 -12.85 49.34
N LEU A 31 -35.81 -12.54 50.34
CA LEU A 31 -34.64 -11.71 50.17
C LEU A 31 -33.52 -12.43 49.41
N GLU A 32 -33.32 -13.71 49.67
CA GLU A 32 -32.33 -14.55 48.92
C GLU A 32 -32.72 -14.73 47.48
N TYR A 33 -33.99 -15.06 47.19
CA TYR A 33 -34.51 -15.19 45.84
C TYR A 33 -34.34 -13.89 45.04
N ASN A 34 -34.54 -12.72 45.65
CA ASN A 34 -34.36 -11.45 45.00
C ASN A 34 -32.90 -11.14 44.62
N LYS A 35 -31.90 -11.61 45.40
CA LYS A 35 -30.49 -11.46 45.11
C LYS A 35 -30.09 -12.20 43.80
N TYR A 36 -30.62 -13.40 43.56
CA TYR A 36 -30.35 -14.15 42.32
C TYR A 36 -30.96 -13.50 41.08
N TYR A 37 -32.13 -12.87 41.22
CA TYR A 37 -32.74 -12.11 40.11
C TYR A 37 -31.90 -10.87 39.74
N TRP A 38 -31.41 -10.15 40.71
CA TRP A 38 -30.56 -9.00 40.47
C TRP A 38 -29.21 -9.43 39.84
N ALA A 39 -28.61 -10.50 40.31
CA ALA A 39 -27.40 -11.06 39.74
C ALA A 39 -27.61 -11.51 38.29
N ALA A 40 -28.70 -12.17 37.99
CA ALA A 40 -29.05 -12.60 36.62
C ALA A 40 -29.32 -11.39 35.71
N ALA A 41 -29.99 -10.35 36.20
CA ALA A 41 -30.21 -9.11 35.44
C ALA A 41 -28.90 -8.38 35.12
N VAL A 42 -27.98 -8.29 36.06
CA VAL A 42 -26.66 -7.67 35.85
C VAL A 42 -25.85 -8.46 34.85
N LEU A 43 -25.82 -9.81 34.92
CA LEU A 43 -25.15 -10.66 33.95
C LEU A 43 -25.76 -10.49 32.57
N GLY A 44 -27.07 -10.42 32.44
CA GLY A 44 -27.75 -10.17 31.16
C GLY A 44 -27.35 -8.84 30.53
N ILE A 45 -27.24 -7.78 31.33
CA ILE A 45 -26.76 -6.46 30.86
C ILE A 45 -25.30 -6.53 30.38
N ILE A 46 -24.44 -7.22 31.13
CA ILE A 46 -23.02 -7.38 30.75
C ILE A 46 -22.91 -8.12 29.40
N VAL A 47 -23.66 -9.20 29.23
CA VAL A 47 -23.66 -9.95 27.95
C VAL A 47 -24.16 -9.07 26.80
N LEU A 48 -25.21 -8.27 27.00
CA LEU A 48 -25.68 -7.31 26.01
C LEU A 48 -24.60 -6.29 25.63
N PHE A 49 -23.89 -5.74 26.60
CA PHE A 49 -22.77 -4.81 26.33
C PHE A 49 -21.64 -5.47 25.52
N ILE A 50 -21.30 -6.72 25.86
CA ILE A 50 -20.27 -7.47 25.11
C ILE A 50 -20.72 -7.69 23.67
N VAL A 51 -21.97 -8.05 23.42
CA VAL A 51 -22.53 -8.26 22.09
C VAL A 51 -22.50 -6.96 21.27
N ILE A 52 -22.96 -5.85 21.87
CA ILE A 52 -22.93 -4.54 21.20
C ILE A 52 -21.48 -4.13 20.87
N TYR A 53 -20.56 -4.32 21.80
CA TYR A 53 -19.15 -3.99 21.63
C TYR A 53 -18.49 -4.82 20.51
N THR A 54 -18.78 -6.13 20.46
CA THR A 54 -18.26 -7.01 19.39
C THR A 54 -18.83 -6.65 18.01
N ILE A 55 -20.11 -6.28 17.93
CA ILE A 55 -20.73 -5.79 16.69
C ILE A 55 -20.05 -4.50 16.23
N GLU A 56 -19.81 -3.56 17.14
CA GLU A 56 -19.16 -2.28 16.83
C GLU A 56 -17.73 -2.47 16.29
N ILE A 57 -16.94 -3.35 16.94
CA ILE A 57 -15.59 -3.69 16.48
C ILE A 57 -15.63 -4.33 15.09
N THR A 58 -16.54 -5.26 14.87
CA THR A 58 -16.68 -5.94 13.58
C THR A 58 -17.05 -4.96 12.47
N ARG A 59 -18.00 -4.05 12.74
CA ARG A 59 -18.36 -2.97 11.80
C ARG A 59 -17.20 -2.02 11.51
N ARG A 60 -16.40 -1.67 12.51
CA ARG A 60 -15.19 -0.83 12.31
C ARG A 60 -14.16 -1.53 11.44
N LYS A 61 -13.88 -2.81 11.68
CA LYS A 61 -12.98 -3.61 10.84
C LYS A 61 -13.44 -3.65 9.39
N GLN A 62 -14.72 -3.95 9.15
CA GLN A 62 -15.29 -3.98 7.80
C GLN A 62 -15.17 -2.64 7.06
N ARG A 63 -15.41 -1.51 7.75
CA ARG A 63 -15.25 -0.17 7.14
C ARG A 63 -13.79 0.11 6.75
N VAL A 64 -12.84 -0.27 7.61
CA VAL A 64 -11.40 -0.11 7.32
C VAL A 64 -10.98 -0.99 6.15
N GLU A 65 -11.41 -2.23 6.11
CA GLU A 65 -11.12 -3.14 4.99
C GLU A 65 -11.72 -2.65 3.68
N GLN A 66 -12.95 -2.15 3.69
CA GLN A 66 -13.59 -1.56 2.51
C GLN A 66 -12.86 -0.32 2.01
N SER A 67 -12.44 0.57 2.91
CA SER A 67 -11.67 1.77 2.53
C SER A 67 -10.29 1.42 2.00
N LEU A 68 -9.61 0.44 2.59
CA LEU A 68 -8.34 -0.09 2.10
C LEU A 68 -8.47 -0.72 0.70
N ALA A 69 -9.51 -1.53 0.49
CA ALA A 69 -9.78 -2.15 -0.80
C ALA A 69 -10.11 -1.11 -1.88
N ALA A 70 -10.89 -0.07 -1.54
CA ALA A 70 -11.20 1.04 -2.44
C ALA A 70 -9.95 1.83 -2.82
N ASN A 71 -9.12 2.20 -1.83
CA ASN A 71 -7.86 2.93 -2.07
C ASN A 71 -6.87 2.10 -2.90
N LYS A 72 -6.77 0.80 -2.62
CA LYS A 72 -5.92 -0.10 -3.40
C LYS A 72 -6.36 -0.16 -4.86
N LYS A 73 -7.67 -0.31 -5.10
CA LYS A 73 -8.23 -0.33 -6.44
C LYS A 73 -8.00 0.99 -7.19
N GLU A 74 -8.14 2.11 -6.51
CA GLU A 74 -7.87 3.43 -7.09
C GLU A 74 -6.38 3.60 -7.46
N LEU A 75 -5.46 3.15 -6.58
CA LEU A 75 -4.02 3.16 -6.87
C LEU A 75 -3.66 2.25 -8.04
N GLU A 76 -4.26 1.06 -8.13
CA GLU A 76 -4.07 0.15 -9.26
C GLU A 76 -4.59 0.78 -10.58
N GLN A 77 -5.75 1.41 -10.56
CA GLN A 77 -6.28 2.11 -11.74
C GLN A 77 -5.40 3.28 -12.17
N ARG A 78 -4.92 4.08 -11.22
CA ARG A 78 -3.98 5.18 -11.52
C ARG A 78 -2.66 4.66 -12.09
N SER A 79 -2.12 3.56 -11.57
CA SER A 79 -0.88 2.98 -12.06
C SER A 79 -1.03 2.42 -13.48
N ILE A 80 -2.16 1.79 -13.80
CA ILE A 80 -2.47 1.31 -15.16
C ILE A 80 -2.58 2.50 -16.12
N HIS A 81 -3.36 3.51 -15.78
CA HIS A 81 -3.54 4.69 -16.63
C HIS A 81 -2.22 5.43 -16.88
N THR A 82 -1.37 5.54 -15.85
CA THR A 82 -0.04 6.15 -15.99
C THR A 82 0.86 5.30 -16.88
N SER A 83 0.82 3.98 -16.74
CA SER A 83 1.59 3.05 -17.58
C SER A 83 1.16 3.14 -19.05
N ASP A 84 -0.14 3.21 -19.31
CA ASP A 84 -0.67 3.31 -20.68
C ASP A 84 -0.32 4.67 -21.31
N ALA A 85 -0.38 5.76 -20.54
CA ALA A 85 0.04 7.08 -21.00
C ALA A 85 1.55 7.12 -21.34
N ILE A 86 2.41 6.48 -20.53
CA ILE A 86 3.84 6.41 -20.81
C ILE A 86 4.09 5.60 -22.09
N LYS A 87 3.42 4.46 -22.27
CA LYS A 87 3.54 3.67 -23.50
C LYS A 87 3.11 4.46 -24.73
N GLN A 88 2.00 5.22 -24.61
CA GLN A 88 1.54 6.04 -25.72
C GLN A 88 2.58 7.08 -26.13
N VAL A 89 3.21 7.77 -25.17
CA VAL A 89 4.28 8.73 -25.44
C VAL A 89 5.50 8.06 -26.11
N GLU A 90 5.88 6.86 -25.65
CA GLU A 90 6.95 6.08 -26.30
C GLU A 90 6.57 5.69 -27.73
N ASP A 91 5.37 5.18 -27.96
CA ASP A 91 4.90 4.75 -29.28
C ASP A 91 4.82 5.93 -30.26
N ASP A 92 4.30 7.07 -29.81
CA ASP A 92 4.23 8.31 -30.61
C ASP A 92 5.65 8.79 -30.99
N PHE A 93 6.61 8.71 -30.06
CA PHE A 93 7.98 9.06 -30.34
C PHE A 93 8.62 8.13 -31.39
N PHE A 94 8.47 6.80 -31.24
CA PHE A 94 9.06 5.84 -32.17
C PHE A 94 8.43 5.87 -33.57
N GLN A 95 7.25 6.49 -33.71
CA GLN A 95 6.57 6.74 -34.98
C GLN A 95 6.83 8.15 -35.55
N SER A 96 7.54 9.01 -34.79
CA SER A 96 7.77 10.40 -35.18
C SER A 96 8.74 10.54 -36.37
N ASP A 97 8.58 11.63 -37.12
CA ASP A 97 9.49 12.01 -38.20
C ASP A 97 10.92 12.22 -37.68
N TYR A 98 11.07 12.74 -36.46
CA TYR A 98 12.37 12.89 -35.83
C TYR A 98 13.10 11.56 -35.67
N TYR A 99 12.43 10.55 -35.09
CA TYR A 99 13.05 9.25 -34.89
C TYR A 99 13.37 8.56 -36.20
N THR A 100 12.53 8.69 -37.21
CA THR A 100 12.76 8.16 -38.55
C THR A 100 13.98 8.84 -39.19
N ALA A 101 14.08 10.14 -39.15
CA ALA A 101 15.25 10.91 -39.66
C ALA A 101 16.53 10.55 -38.89
N LEU A 102 16.47 10.43 -37.57
CA LEU A 102 17.59 9.98 -36.75
C LEU A 102 18.08 8.60 -37.16
N ARG A 103 17.16 7.66 -37.35
CA ARG A 103 17.48 6.29 -37.80
C ARG A 103 18.18 6.25 -39.17
N ILE A 104 17.73 7.07 -40.12
CA ILE A 104 18.35 7.20 -41.45
C ILE A 104 19.76 7.77 -41.31
N ARG A 105 19.95 8.87 -40.58
CA ARG A 105 21.28 9.48 -40.37
C ARG A 105 22.27 8.51 -39.72
N ILE A 106 21.80 7.74 -38.72
CA ILE A 106 22.62 6.72 -38.06
C ILE A 106 23.00 5.60 -39.03
N ALA A 107 22.06 5.12 -39.86
CA ALA A 107 22.31 4.06 -40.82
C ALA A 107 23.29 4.49 -41.95
N GLU A 108 23.28 5.77 -42.32
CA GLU A 108 24.22 6.39 -43.26
C GLU A 108 25.61 6.60 -42.68
N GLY A 109 25.79 6.39 -41.37
CA GLY A 109 27.08 6.61 -40.69
C GLY A 109 27.48 8.09 -40.58
N SER A 110 26.52 9.00 -40.62
CA SER A 110 26.76 10.43 -40.51
C SER A 110 27.36 10.78 -39.16
N ASN A 111 28.35 11.68 -39.15
CA ASN A 111 28.89 12.18 -37.87
C ASN A 111 27.82 12.95 -37.11
N MET A 112 27.72 12.68 -35.81
CA MET A 112 26.86 13.39 -34.89
C MET A 112 27.62 14.56 -34.29
N THR A 113 27.01 15.73 -34.34
CA THR A 113 27.54 16.96 -33.67
C THR A 113 27.16 16.97 -32.20
N ASP A 114 27.75 17.85 -31.42
CA ASP A 114 27.38 18.02 -30.01
C ASP A 114 25.92 18.45 -29.85
N GLU A 115 25.41 19.25 -30.80
CA GLU A 115 24.02 19.67 -30.83
C GLU A 115 23.09 18.47 -31.08
N ASP A 116 23.47 17.52 -31.94
CA ASP A 116 22.72 16.30 -32.17
C ASP A 116 22.65 15.43 -30.91
N TRP A 117 23.73 15.34 -30.15
CA TRP A 117 23.74 14.62 -28.87
C TRP A 117 22.87 15.29 -27.80
N HIS A 118 22.88 16.62 -27.72
CA HIS A 118 22.01 17.36 -26.83
C HIS A 118 20.53 17.22 -27.17
N GLU A 119 20.20 17.29 -28.48
CA GLU A 119 18.83 17.06 -28.93
C GLU A 119 18.37 15.62 -28.61
N MET A 120 19.23 14.64 -28.85
CA MET A 120 18.95 13.25 -28.50
C MET A 120 18.73 13.07 -27.00
N GLU A 121 19.51 13.71 -26.14
CA GLU A 121 19.33 13.73 -24.69
C GLU A 121 17.98 14.33 -24.30
N HIS A 122 17.61 15.46 -24.95
CA HIS A 122 16.30 16.09 -24.72
C HIS A 122 15.14 15.17 -25.08
N GLN A 123 15.21 14.53 -26.25
CA GLN A 123 14.20 13.60 -26.72
C GLN A 123 14.08 12.36 -25.82
N VAL A 124 15.20 11.79 -25.37
CA VAL A 124 15.18 10.67 -24.42
C VAL A 124 14.51 11.06 -23.09
N ASN A 125 14.76 12.28 -22.59
CA ASN A 125 14.10 12.77 -21.37
C ASN A 125 12.61 13.06 -21.57
N ALA A 126 12.18 13.38 -22.80
CA ALA A 126 10.76 13.56 -23.12
C ALA A 126 9.97 12.23 -23.04
N ILE A 127 10.57 11.13 -23.53
CA ILE A 127 9.94 9.80 -23.50
C ILE A 127 10.14 9.07 -22.17
N SER A 128 11.24 9.35 -21.45
CA SER A 128 11.54 8.73 -20.16
C SER A 128 11.98 9.79 -19.18
N SER A 129 11.02 10.37 -18.47
CA SER A 129 11.26 11.50 -17.56
C SER A 129 12.37 11.22 -16.55
N GLY A 130 13.39 12.06 -16.60
CA GLY A 130 14.55 12.01 -15.70
C GLY A 130 15.54 10.87 -16.00
N PHE A 131 15.47 10.24 -17.16
CA PHE A 131 16.42 9.18 -17.57
C PHE A 131 17.87 9.62 -17.41
N THR A 132 18.25 10.74 -18.00
CA THR A 132 19.64 11.21 -17.99
C THR A 132 20.12 11.53 -16.58
N ARG A 133 19.27 12.08 -15.73
CA ARG A 133 19.56 12.33 -14.30
C ARG A 133 19.77 11.02 -13.53
N LYS A 134 18.87 10.04 -13.74
CA LYS A 134 19.00 8.72 -13.13
C LYS A 134 20.29 8.03 -13.59
N LEU A 135 20.56 8.04 -14.89
CA LEU A 135 21.77 7.44 -15.45
C LEU A 135 23.03 8.05 -14.85
N ARG A 136 23.16 9.41 -14.89
CA ARG A 136 24.32 10.14 -14.33
C ARG A 136 24.49 9.95 -12.82
N SER A 137 23.42 9.64 -12.10
CA SER A 137 23.51 9.36 -10.66
C SER A 137 24.10 7.97 -10.32
N LEU A 138 24.15 7.06 -11.29
CA LEU A 138 24.65 5.70 -11.06
C LEU A 138 26.18 5.61 -11.14
N TYR A 139 26.77 6.38 -12.02
CA TYR A 139 28.21 6.30 -12.32
C TYR A 139 28.67 7.54 -13.09
N ASP A 140 29.95 7.86 -12.99
CA ASP A 140 30.60 8.90 -13.79
C ASP A 140 31.01 8.33 -15.16
N PHE A 141 30.08 8.40 -16.11
CA PHE A 141 30.25 7.87 -17.46
C PHE A 141 31.19 8.75 -18.28
N SER A 142 32.09 8.13 -19.05
CA SER A 142 32.75 8.81 -20.16
C SER A 142 31.73 9.15 -21.26
N ASP A 143 32.05 10.12 -22.12
CA ASP A 143 31.15 10.54 -23.23
C ASP A 143 30.67 9.36 -24.07
N VAL A 144 31.57 8.49 -24.46
CA VAL A 144 31.22 7.30 -25.25
C VAL A 144 30.32 6.32 -24.50
N GLU A 145 30.58 6.08 -23.21
CA GLU A 145 29.74 5.22 -22.38
C GLU A 145 28.33 5.79 -22.23
N TYR A 146 28.23 7.11 -22.05
CA TYR A 146 26.98 7.84 -21.97
C TYR A 146 26.19 7.79 -23.30
N GLN A 147 26.88 8.09 -24.42
CA GLN A 147 26.30 8.00 -25.77
C GLN A 147 25.76 6.59 -26.07
N VAL A 148 26.51 5.54 -25.73
CA VAL A 148 26.05 4.15 -25.86
C VAL A 148 24.74 3.93 -25.08
N CYS A 149 24.61 4.45 -23.85
CA CYS A 149 23.40 4.32 -23.05
C CYS A 149 22.21 5.08 -23.66
N LEU A 150 22.43 6.30 -24.20
CA LEU A 150 21.38 7.05 -24.91
C LEU A 150 20.86 6.27 -26.13
N LEU A 151 21.78 5.72 -26.93
CA LEU A 151 21.43 4.95 -28.13
C LEU A 151 20.71 3.65 -27.79
N ILE A 152 21.08 2.98 -26.69
CA ILE A 152 20.34 1.81 -26.19
C ILE A 152 18.90 2.20 -25.79
N LYS A 153 18.73 3.32 -25.06
CA LYS A 153 17.40 3.80 -24.66
C LYS A 153 16.52 4.11 -25.88
N LEU A 154 17.11 4.60 -26.96
CA LEU A 154 16.46 4.83 -28.25
C LEU A 154 16.31 3.58 -29.10
N ARG A 155 16.60 2.39 -28.55
CA ARG A 155 16.47 1.09 -29.23
C ARG A 155 17.26 1.01 -30.57
N ILE A 156 18.38 1.71 -30.63
CA ILE A 156 19.27 1.66 -31.84
C ILE A 156 19.99 0.31 -31.86
N PRO A 157 20.05 -0.36 -33.03
CA PRO A 157 20.76 -1.64 -33.18
C PRO A 157 22.25 -1.53 -32.85
N HIS A 158 22.82 -2.55 -32.23
CA HIS A 158 24.22 -2.52 -31.76
C HIS A 158 25.25 -2.23 -32.85
N LYS A 159 25.03 -2.74 -34.09
CA LYS A 159 25.91 -2.42 -35.21
C LYS A 159 25.91 -0.92 -35.55
N ASP A 160 24.74 -0.29 -35.42
CA ASP A 160 24.55 1.12 -35.73
C ASP A 160 25.12 1.98 -34.57
N ILE A 161 25.02 1.52 -33.29
CA ILE A 161 25.71 2.14 -32.16
C ILE A 161 27.22 2.13 -32.39
N ALA A 162 27.78 1.01 -32.88
CA ALA A 162 29.21 0.91 -33.17
C ALA A 162 29.63 1.89 -34.28
N ALA A 163 28.84 2.00 -35.36
CA ALA A 163 29.10 2.92 -36.45
C ALA A 163 29.09 4.39 -35.98
N ILE A 164 28.03 4.83 -35.26
CA ILE A 164 27.86 6.23 -34.87
C ILE A 164 28.85 6.67 -33.76
N THR A 165 29.28 5.74 -32.90
CA THR A 165 30.31 6.01 -31.89
C THR A 165 31.74 5.82 -32.40
N HIS A 166 31.92 5.51 -33.68
CA HIS A 166 33.20 5.23 -34.31
C HIS A 166 34.01 4.15 -33.56
N ARG A 167 33.34 3.07 -33.16
CA ARG A 167 33.92 1.94 -32.41
C ARG A 167 33.67 0.64 -33.12
N ALA A 168 34.53 -0.33 -32.88
CA ALA A 168 34.24 -1.70 -33.31
C ALA A 168 33.05 -2.28 -32.54
N PRO A 169 32.22 -3.16 -33.14
CA PRO A 169 31.09 -3.81 -32.45
C PRO A 169 31.49 -4.53 -31.16
N ASP A 170 32.64 -5.18 -31.14
CA ASP A 170 33.19 -5.86 -29.95
C ASP A 170 33.57 -4.86 -28.85
N SER A 171 34.02 -3.66 -29.22
CA SER A 171 34.30 -2.59 -28.25
C SER A 171 33.02 -2.09 -27.57
N VAL A 172 31.94 -1.90 -28.33
CA VAL A 172 30.63 -1.54 -27.78
C VAL A 172 30.09 -2.63 -26.84
N SER A 173 30.21 -3.91 -27.24
CA SER A 173 29.84 -5.05 -26.39
C SER A 173 30.68 -5.08 -25.11
N SER A 174 31.97 -4.80 -25.17
CA SER A 174 32.88 -4.75 -24.05
C SER A 174 32.53 -3.58 -23.09
N ILE A 175 32.16 -2.40 -23.63
CA ILE A 175 31.69 -1.24 -22.86
C ILE A 175 30.46 -1.64 -22.03
N ARG A 176 29.44 -2.21 -22.67
CA ARG A 176 28.19 -2.61 -22.04
C ARG A 176 28.42 -3.66 -20.93
N SER A 177 29.22 -4.69 -21.21
CA SER A 177 29.57 -5.73 -20.21
C SER A 177 30.34 -5.13 -19.03
N ARG A 178 31.25 -4.19 -19.29
CA ARG A 178 32.02 -3.52 -18.24
C ARG A 178 31.12 -2.64 -17.38
N LEU A 179 30.21 -1.88 -17.98
CA LEU A 179 29.23 -1.06 -17.24
C LEU A 179 28.31 -1.92 -16.38
N HIS A 180 27.81 -3.03 -16.93
CA HIS A 180 27.06 -3.99 -16.13
C HIS A 180 27.84 -4.46 -14.91
N LYS A 181 29.06 -4.92 -15.10
CA LYS A 181 29.91 -5.45 -14.02
C LYS A 181 30.22 -4.40 -12.95
N LYS A 182 30.41 -3.14 -13.35
CA LYS A 182 30.73 -2.04 -12.44
C LYS A 182 29.53 -1.59 -11.61
N ILE A 183 28.34 -1.56 -12.18
CA ILE A 183 27.14 -0.94 -11.60
C ILE A 183 26.22 -1.99 -10.99
N LEU A 184 26.02 -3.12 -11.65
CA LEU A 184 25.07 -4.17 -11.26
C LEU A 184 25.76 -5.41 -10.65
N GLY A 185 27.08 -5.53 -10.81
CA GLY A 185 27.85 -6.65 -10.26
C GLY A 185 28.27 -7.69 -11.31
N PRO A 186 28.98 -8.77 -10.85
CA PRO A 186 29.67 -9.68 -11.76
C PRO A 186 28.77 -10.63 -12.55
N ASN A 187 27.53 -10.83 -12.10
CA ASN A 187 26.62 -11.81 -12.70
C ASN A 187 25.78 -11.16 -13.80
N GLY A 188 26.24 -11.23 -15.04
CA GLY A 188 25.57 -10.67 -16.21
C GLY A 188 26.56 -10.09 -17.21
N GLY A 189 26.05 -9.53 -18.31
CA GLY A 189 26.85 -9.02 -19.39
C GLY A 189 26.17 -7.88 -20.16
N ALA A 190 26.52 -7.76 -21.44
CA ALA A 190 26.02 -6.67 -22.29
C ALA A 190 24.51 -6.66 -22.45
N LYS A 191 23.88 -7.84 -22.53
CA LYS A 191 22.43 -7.97 -22.72
C LYS A 191 21.64 -7.54 -21.48
N GLU A 192 22.10 -7.91 -20.30
CA GLU A 192 21.51 -7.51 -19.03
C GLU A 192 21.67 -6.02 -18.80
N TRP A 193 22.77 -5.42 -19.26
CA TRP A 193 22.96 -3.98 -19.27
C TRP A 193 21.90 -3.27 -20.12
N ASP A 194 21.62 -3.77 -21.31
CA ASP A 194 20.60 -3.19 -22.19
C ASP A 194 19.22 -3.21 -21.51
N TYR A 195 18.83 -4.35 -20.93
CA TYR A 195 17.57 -4.43 -20.20
C TYR A 195 17.48 -3.44 -19.05
N PHE A 196 18.60 -3.28 -18.32
CA PHE A 196 18.65 -2.31 -17.23
C PHE A 196 18.48 -0.87 -17.74
N VAL A 197 19.21 -0.47 -18.78
CA VAL A 197 19.10 0.87 -19.39
C VAL A 197 17.70 1.13 -19.93
N LEU A 198 17.08 0.14 -20.56
CA LEU A 198 15.71 0.26 -21.06
C LEU A 198 14.68 0.43 -19.93
N SER A 199 14.96 -0.11 -18.74
CA SER A 199 14.07 -0.03 -17.58
C SER A 199 14.18 1.28 -16.77
N LEU A 200 15.24 2.08 -16.97
CA LEU A 200 15.43 3.37 -16.32
C LEU A 200 14.43 4.42 -16.81
#